data_50cf52829885523e00be28320b181e6d
#
_entry.id   50cf52829885523e00be28320b181e6d
#
_cell.length_a   1.000
_cell.length_b   1.000
_cell.length_c   1.000
_cell.angle_alpha   90.00
_cell.angle_beta   90.00
_cell.angle_gamma   90.00
#
_symmetry.space_group_name_H-M   'P 1'
#
loop_
_entity.id
_entity.type
_entity.pdbx_description
1 polymer ?
#
loop_
_entity_poly.entity_id
_entity_poly.type
_entity_poly.pdbx_seq_one_letter_code
_entity_poly.pdbx_strand_id
1 'polypeptide(L)'
;MAIDLSTAGVQLLYAVEATAGTRPTTGYTRIRGIKSTPSLNPAPDTLETTTLDELEWKTYIDGLKDVGGALEFTFNLTEELVTAWDNLMDAYTAGKTAGKATWFEILIPGLTKAFFFTGNPSDMGLPETEVNTVLEITNYITPTNAPAKYEKVQASQ
;
A
#
# COMPACT_ATOMS: atom_id res chain seq x y z
N MET A 1 -25.61 -13.93 2.18
CA MET A 1 -25.93 -12.66 1.49
C MET A 1 -24.67 -11.84 1.36
N ALA A 2 -24.36 -11.40 0.14
CA ALA A 2 -23.25 -10.50 -0.09
C ALA A 2 -23.62 -9.10 0.40
N ILE A 3 -22.69 -8.42 1.05
CA ILE A 3 -22.89 -7.05 1.54
C ILE A 3 -21.89 -6.16 0.81
N ASP A 4 -22.39 -5.09 0.20
CA ASP A 4 -21.53 -4.11 -0.45
C ASP A 4 -20.75 -3.34 0.62
N LEU A 5 -19.48 -3.12 0.34
CA LEU A 5 -18.57 -2.48 1.29
C LEU A 5 -18.51 -0.97 1.03
N SER A 6 -18.45 -0.23 2.14
CA SER A 6 -18.26 1.22 2.10
C SER A 6 -16.78 1.56 2.26
N THR A 7 -16.38 2.71 1.71
CA THR A 7 -15.04 3.25 1.93
C THR A 7 -14.89 3.92 3.30
N ALA A 8 -15.99 4.06 4.06
CA ALA A 8 -15.93 4.64 5.39
C ALA A 8 -15.15 3.73 6.35
N GLY A 9 -14.21 4.31 7.08
CA GLY A 9 -13.44 3.57 8.09
C GLY A 9 -12.24 2.80 7.56
N VAL A 10 -11.85 2.98 6.29
CA VAL A 10 -10.63 2.40 5.75
C VAL A 10 -9.42 2.94 6.51
N GLN A 11 -8.50 2.07 6.88
CA GLN A 11 -7.34 2.41 7.70
C GLN A 11 -6.05 2.01 6.98
N LEU A 12 -5.03 2.85 7.15
CA LEU A 12 -3.66 2.53 6.73
C LEU A 12 -2.82 2.32 7.99
N LEU A 13 -2.13 1.18 8.05
CA LEU A 13 -1.26 0.83 9.16
C LEU A 13 0.10 0.41 8.62
N TYR A 14 1.13 0.46 9.48
CA TYR A 14 2.46 0.02 9.10
C TYR A 14 3.13 -0.72 10.26
N ALA A 15 4.08 -1.58 9.90
CA ALA A 15 4.97 -2.23 10.87
C ALA A 15 6.26 -2.62 10.17
N VAL A 16 7.35 -2.62 10.92
CA VAL A 16 8.66 -3.09 10.43
C VAL A 16 8.82 -4.55 10.84
N GLU A 17 9.43 -5.35 9.98
CA GLU A 17 9.66 -6.77 10.26
C GLU A 17 10.47 -6.96 11.55
N ALA A 18 10.00 -7.87 12.40
CA ALA A 18 10.79 -8.31 13.54
C ALA A 18 11.89 -9.27 13.11
N THR A 19 11.56 -10.13 12.14
CA THR A 19 12.50 -11.06 11.52
C THR A 19 12.50 -10.78 10.02
N ALA A 20 13.67 -10.54 9.46
CA ALA A 20 13.80 -10.23 8.03
C ALA A 20 13.16 -11.31 7.16
N GLY A 21 12.33 -10.89 6.20
CA GLY A 21 11.63 -11.78 5.29
C GLY A 21 10.32 -12.34 5.81
N THR A 22 9.92 -12.03 7.05
CA THR A 22 8.68 -12.51 7.65
C THR A 22 7.72 -11.37 7.91
N ARG A 23 6.51 -11.45 7.34
CA ARG A 23 5.48 -10.44 7.56
C ARG A 23 5.12 -10.35 9.05
N PRO A 24 5.13 -9.14 9.65
CA PRO A 24 4.68 -8.97 11.02
C PRO A 24 3.20 -9.35 11.17
N THR A 25 2.87 -10.04 12.25
CA THR A 25 1.49 -10.41 12.58
C THR A 25 0.87 -9.48 13.60
N THR A 26 1.70 -8.69 14.32
CA THR A 26 1.27 -7.75 15.36
C THR A 26 2.14 -6.51 15.31
N GLY A 27 1.76 -5.49 16.09
CA GLY A 27 2.58 -4.28 16.23
C GLY A 27 2.35 -3.24 15.14
N TYR A 28 1.25 -3.32 14.42
CA TYR A 28 0.91 -2.34 13.41
C TYR A 28 0.46 -1.03 14.04
N THR A 29 0.96 0.07 13.52
CA THR A 29 0.61 1.43 13.96
C THR A 29 -0.24 2.11 12.90
N ARG A 30 -1.39 2.65 13.29
CA ARG A 30 -2.31 3.32 12.38
C ARG A 30 -1.83 4.73 12.06
N ILE A 31 -1.94 5.10 10.78
CA ILE A 31 -1.75 6.48 10.32
C ILE A 31 -3.14 7.06 10.09
N ARG A 32 -3.50 8.08 10.87
CA ARG A 32 -4.83 8.69 10.86
C ARG A 32 -4.92 9.83 9.86
N GLY A 33 -6.15 10.19 9.50
CA GLY A 33 -6.42 11.34 8.64
C GLY A 33 -6.41 11.04 7.16
N ILE A 34 -6.41 9.77 6.78
CA ILE A 34 -6.41 9.37 5.38
C ILE A 34 -7.73 9.75 4.70
N LYS A 35 -7.64 10.34 3.52
CA LYS A 35 -8.78 10.70 2.70
C LYS A 35 -8.96 9.77 1.51
N SER A 36 -7.88 9.36 0.88
CA SER A 36 -7.94 8.45 -0.24
C SER A 36 -6.75 7.52 -0.27
N THR A 37 -6.99 6.32 -0.78
CA THR A 37 -5.98 5.31 -1.02
C THR A 37 -5.91 5.03 -2.52
N PRO A 38 -4.74 4.70 -3.06
CA PRO A 38 -4.61 4.35 -4.47
C PRO A 38 -5.06 2.93 -4.72
N SER A 39 -5.30 2.63 -5.98
CA SER A 39 -5.47 1.25 -6.42
C SER A 39 -4.10 0.57 -6.54
N LEU A 40 -4.00 -0.64 -6.03
CA LEU A 40 -2.84 -1.50 -6.25
C LEU A 40 -3.34 -2.83 -6.78
N ASN A 41 -3.52 -2.87 -8.09
CA ASN A 41 -4.07 -4.03 -8.78
C ASN A 41 -3.27 -4.25 -10.08
N PRO A 42 -2.02 -4.74 -9.94
CA PRO A 42 -1.15 -4.86 -11.11
C PRO A 42 -1.67 -5.92 -12.06
N ALA A 43 -1.83 -5.53 -13.33
CA ALA A 43 -2.12 -6.49 -14.39
C ALA A 43 -0.81 -7.07 -14.92
N PRO A 44 -0.78 -8.36 -15.26
CA PRO A 44 0.39 -8.91 -15.91
C PRO A 44 0.49 -8.40 -17.34
N ASP A 45 1.71 -8.22 -17.82
CA ASP A 45 1.94 -8.02 -19.23
C ASP A 45 1.57 -9.30 -19.97
N THR A 46 1.05 -9.16 -21.17
CA THR A 46 0.75 -10.32 -22.00
C THR A 46 1.75 -10.39 -23.15
N LEU A 47 2.26 -11.59 -23.37
CA LEU A 47 3.21 -11.85 -24.47
C LEU A 47 2.49 -12.70 -25.52
N GLU A 48 2.46 -12.21 -26.76
CA GLU A 48 1.81 -12.94 -27.84
C GLU A 48 2.65 -14.16 -28.24
N THR A 49 2.01 -15.32 -28.27
CA THR A 49 2.64 -16.58 -28.63
C THR A 49 2.03 -17.18 -29.89
N THR A 50 1.17 -16.42 -30.58
CA THR A 50 0.49 -16.86 -31.81
C THR A 50 1.52 -17.25 -32.87
N THR A 51 1.32 -18.42 -33.49
CA THR A 51 2.14 -18.88 -34.61
C THR A 51 1.39 -18.74 -35.93
N LEU A 52 2.09 -18.92 -37.03
CA LEU A 52 1.49 -18.86 -38.37
C LEU A 52 0.49 -19.99 -38.63
N ASP A 53 0.51 -21.03 -37.81
CA ASP A 53 -0.44 -22.14 -37.92
C ASP A 53 -1.81 -21.81 -37.35
N GLU A 54 -1.89 -20.76 -36.52
CA GLU A 54 -3.16 -20.32 -35.95
C GLU A 54 -3.96 -19.47 -36.95
N LEU A 55 -5.18 -19.89 -37.23
CA LEU A 55 -6.01 -19.26 -38.23
C LEU A 55 -7.17 -18.46 -37.63
N GLU A 56 -7.55 -18.69 -36.39
CA GLU A 56 -8.75 -18.07 -35.81
C GLU A 56 -8.45 -17.22 -34.57
N TRP A 57 -7.52 -17.66 -33.69
CA TRP A 57 -7.33 -17.06 -32.38
C TRP A 57 -5.89 -16.69 -32.13
N LYS A 58 -5.67 -15.52 -31.52
CA LYS A 58 -4.37 -15.17 -30.98
C LYS A 58 -4.17 -15.85 -29.64
N THR A 59 -2.96 -16.29 -29.37
CA THR A 59 -2.59 -16.91 -28.10
C THR A 59 -1.59 -16.04 -27.36
N TYR A 60 -1.72 -16.00 -26.03
CA TYR A 60 -0.90 -15.17 -25.16
C TYR A 60 -0.44 -15.95 -23.93
N ILE A 61 0.69 -15.55 -23.37
CA ILE A 61 1.13 -16.00 -22.05
C ILE A 61 1.30 -14.76 -21.17
N ASP A 62 1.20 -14.95 -19.87
CA ASP A 62 1.41 -13.88 -18.91
C ASP A 62 2.89 -13.53 -18.82
N GLY A 63 3.19 -12.23 -18.85
CA GLY A 63 4.51 -11.70 -18.57
C GLY A 63 4.66 -11.29 -17.11
N LEU A 64 5.61 -10.41 -16.84
CA LEU A 64 5.83 -9.88 -15.50
C LEU A 64 4.72 -8.91 -15.12
N LYS A 65 4.40 -8.87 -13.83
CA LYS A 65 3.49 -7.88 -13.26
C LYS A 65 4.27 -6.64 -12.84
N ASP A 66 3.71 -5.48 -13.11
CA ASP A 66 4.29 -4.20 -12.72
C ASP A 66 3.40 -3.57 -11.66
N VAL A 67 3.99 -3.15 -10.55
CA VAL A 67 3.27 -2.48 -9.46
C VAL A 67 3.00 -1.00 -9.77
N GLY A 68 3.55 -0.47 -10.84
CA GLY A 68 3.19 0.85 -11.34
C GLY A 68 3.88 2.05 -10.69
N GLY A 69 4.93 1.84 -9.92
CA GLY A 69 5.68 2.94 -9.29
C GLY A 69 5.09 3.38 -7.94
N ALA A 70 5.28 4.64 -7.59
CA ALA A 70 4.87 5.14 -6.27
C ALA A 70 3.35 5.22 -6.14
N LEU A 71 2.84 4.77 -5.01
CA LEU A 71 1.42 4.87 -4.64
C LEU A 71 1.16 6.20 -3.94
N GLU A 72 0.07 6.84 -4.29
CA GLU A 72 -0.33 8.13 -3.74
C GLU A 72 -1.40 7.96 -2.65
N PHE A 73 -1.09 8.41 -1.45
CA PHE A 73 -2.02 8.42 -0.33
C PHE A 73 -2.30 9.87 0.06
N THR A 74 -3.55 10.28 0.07
CA THR A 74 -3.94 11.64 0.41
C THR A 74 -4.46 11.70 1.83
N PHE A 75 -3.95 12.66 2.60
CA PHE A 75 -4.31 12.88 3.99
C PHE A 75 -4.70 14.33 4.24
N ASN A 76 -5.50 14.57 5.27
CA ASN A 76 -5.61 15.90 5.84
C ASN A 76 -4.32 16.18 6.61
N LEU A 77 -3.68 17.31 6.32
CA LEU A 77 -2.44 17.67 7.00
C LEU A 77 -2.74 18.20 8.41
N THR A 78 -2.27 17.46 9.39
CA THR A 78 -2.43 17.80 10.81
C THR A 78 -1.11 17.57 11.54
N GLU A 79 -0.98 18.14 12.73
CA GLU A 79 0.19 17.89 13.58
C GLU A 79 0.35 16.40 13.88
N GLU A 80 -0.76 15.72 14.10
CA GLU A 80 -0.76 14.26 14.33
C GLU A 80 -0.20 13.49 13.14
N LEU A 81 -0.56 13.88 11.90
CA LEU A 81 -0.05 13.25 10.71
C LEU A 81 1.45 13.47 10.55
N VAL A 82 1.92 14.70 10.78
CA VAL A 82 3.35 15.02 10.68
C VAL A 82 4.15 14.14 11.65
N THR A 83 3.70 14.05 12.88
CA THR A 83 4.35 13.22 13.90
C THR A 83 4.31 11.74 13.52
N ALA A 84 3.17 11.24 13.06
CA ALA A 84 3.02 9.85 12.66
C ALA A 84 3.91 9.50 11.46
N TRP A 85 4.00 10.39 10.49
CA TRP A 85 4.85 10.16 9.32
C TRP A 85 6.33 10.20 9.66
N ASP A 86 6.75 11.11 10.56
CA ASP A 86 8.13 11.14 11.05
C ASP A 86 8.48 9.83 11.76
N ASN A 87 7.59 9.32 12.59
CA ASN A 87 7.78 8.02 13.26
C ASN A 87 7.89 6.88 12.25
N LEU A 88 7.08 6.91 11.19
CA LEU A 88 7.16 5.92 10.10
C LEU A 88 8.51 5.99 9.41
N MET A 89 8.99 7.19 9.07
CA MET A 89 10.27 7.36 8.40
C MET A 89 11.44 6.90 9.27
N ASP A 90 11.39 7.18 10.57
CA ASP A 90 12.40 6.71 11.52
C ASP A 90 12.43 5.18 11.60
N ALA A 91 11.26 4.56 11.72
CA ALA A 91 11.13 3.11 11.76
C ALA A 91 11.60 2.46 10.45
N TYR A 92 11.22 3.04 9.32
CA TYR A 92 11.65 2.57 8.02
C TYR A 92 13.17 2.63 7.86
N THR A 93 13.78 3.75 8.22
CA THR A 93 15.23 3.94 8.11
C THR A 93 15.98 2.93 9.00
N ALA A 94 15.54 2.76 10.24
CA ALA A 94 16.13 1.79 11.15
C ALA A 94 15.98 0.35 10.62
N GLY A 95 14.83 0.01 10.10
CA GLY A 95 14.57 -1.31 9.51
C GLY A 95 15.43 -1.56 8.28
N LYS A 96 15.55 -0.58 7.40
CA LYS A 96 16.38 -0.66 6.21
C LYS A 96 17.84 -0.94 6.56
N THR A 97 18.38 -0.25 7.56
CA THR A 97 19.74 -0.46 8.04
C THR A 97 19.92 -1.88 8.57
N ALA A 98 18.90 -2.45 9.19
CA ALA A 98 18.91 -3.81 9.72
C ALA A 98 18.54 -4.89 8.68
N GLY A 99 18.28 -4.51 7.44
CA GLY A 99 17.88 -5.43 6.38
C GLY A 99 16.42 -5.91 6.51
N LYS A 100 15.58 -5.15 7.20
CA LYS A 100 14.16 -5.48 7.43
C LYS A 100 13.27 -4.59 6.59
N ALA A 101 12.22 -5.18 6.00
CA ALA A 101 11.25 -4.45 5.20
C ALA A 101 10.18 -3.79 6.08
N THR A 102 9.60 -2.71 5.57
CA THR A 102 8.43 -2.07 6.19
C THR A 102 7.18 -2.56 5.50
N TRP A 103 6.26 -3.11 6.27
CA TRP A 103 4.98 -3.60 5.78
C TRP A 103 3.88 -2.60 6.02
N PHE A 104 2.98 -2.50 5.05
CA PHE A 104 1.80 -1.65 5.13
C PHE A 104 0.57 -2.51 5.05
N GLU A 105 -0.44 -2.15 5.84
CA GLU A 105 -1.73 -2.83 5.89
C GLU A 105 -2.82 -1.84 5.56
N ILE A 106 -3.68 -2.20 4.61
CA ILE A 106 -4.90 -1.45 4.32
C ILE A 106 -6.07 -2.29 4.83
N LEU A 107 -6.70 -1.80 5.88
CA LEU A 107 -7.81 -2.47 6.54
C LEU A 107 -9.12 -1.86 6.06
N ILE A 108 -9.96 -2.69 5.45
CA ILE A 108 -11.27 -2.30 4.95
C ILE A 108 -12.33 -2.88 5.88
N PRO A 109 -13.19 -2.04 6.49
CA PRO A 109 -14.26 -2.53 7.36
C PRO A 109 -15.18 -3.51 6.62
N GLY A 110 -15.55 -4.58 7.28
CA GLY A 110 -16.41 -5.60 6.71
C GLY A 110 -15.66 -6.77 6.07
N LEU A 111 -14.36 -6.65 5.87
CA LEU A 111 -13.53 -7.76 5.41
C LEU A 111 -12.82 -8.43 6.59
N THR A 112 -12.71 -9.76 6.54
CA THR A 112 -11.96 -10.52 7.54
C THR A 112 -10.46 -10.54 7.25
N LYS A 113 -10.07 -10.11 6.05
CA LYS A 113 -8.68 -10.03 5.61
C LYS A 113 -8.34 -8.59 5.30
N ALA A 114 -7.10 -8.20 5.60
CA ALA A 114 -6.55 -6.91 5.20
C ALA A 114 -5.58 -7.09 4.05
N PHE A 115 -5.35 -6.02 3.31
CA PHE A 115 -4.40 -6.02 2.22
C PHE A 115 -3.03 -5.60 2.72
N PHE A 116 -2.03 -6.45 2.52
CA PHE A 116 -0.66 -6.22 2.97
C PHE A 116 0.30 -6.08 1.80
N PHE A 117 1.20 -5.13 1.90
CA PHE A 117 2.29 -4.99 0.93
C PHE A 117 3.53 -4.41 1.60
N THR A 118 4.69 -4.64 1.00
CA THR A 118 5.93 -4.00 1.44
C THR A 118 6.17 -2.76 0.60
N GLY A 119 6.72 -1.71 1.22
CA GLY A 119 6.96 -0.49 0.49
C GLY A 119 8.02 0.39 1.15
N ASN A 120 8.50 1.34 0.36
CA ASN A 120 9.41 2.37 0.81
C ASN A 120 8.66 3.71 0.87
N PRO A 121 8.41 4.26 2.06
CA PRO A 121 7.78 5.57 2.18
C PRO A 121 8.76 6.66 1.77
N SER A 122 8.23 7.76 1.24
CA SER A 122 9.00 8.94 0.90
C SER A 122 8.77 10.05 1.92
N ASP A 123 9.72 10.96 2.04
CA ASP A 123 9.59 12.11 2.93
C ASP A 123 8.34 12.92 2.56
N MET A 124 7.68 13.46 3.59
CA MET A 124 6.54 14.33 3.41
C MET A 124 7.00 15.68 2.86
N GLY A 125 6.43 16.08 1.72
CA GLY A 125 6.70 17.38 1.13
C GLY A 125 5.77 18.47 1.64
N LEU A 126 5.80 19.63 0.98
CA LEU A 126 4.93 20.74 1.29
C LEU A 126 3.77 20.76 0.28
N PRO A 127 2.52 20.73 0.74
CA PRO A 127 1.38 20.79 -0.17
C PRO A 127 1.15 22.21 -0.68
N GLU A 128 0.40 22.32 -1.77
CA GLU A 128 -0.12 23.61 -2.23
C GLU A 128 -1.14 24.15 -1.24
N THR A 129 -1.07 25.45 -0.95
CA THR A 129 -1.99 26.10 -0.03
C THR A 129 -2.77 27.19 -0.72
N GLU A 130 -4.08 27.24 -0.48
CA GLU A 130 -4.99 28.23 -1.05
C GLU A 130 -5.96 28.74 0.03
N VAL A 131 -6.59 29.88 -0.26
CA VAL A 131 -7.60 30.45 0.63
C VAL A 131 -8.87 29.59 0.62
N ASN A 132 -9.45 29.37 1.78
CA ASN A 132 -10.72 28.64 1.96
C ASN A 132 -10.70 27.17 1.52
N THR A 133 -9.56 26.53 1.61
CA THR A 133 -9.45 25.10 1.34
C THR A 133 -8.93 24.35 2.56
N VAL A 134 -9.37 23.11 2.70
CA VAL A 134 -8.80 22.23 3.73
C VAL A 134 -7.39 21.85 3.32
N LEU A 135 -6.47 21.91 4.25
CA LEU A 135 -5.07 21.59 3.97
C LEU A 135 -4.91 20.08 3.84
N GLU A 136 -4.49 19.65 2.67
CA GLU A 136 -4.29 18.26 2.34
C GLU A 136 -2.88 18.02 1.81
N ILE A 137 -2.37 16.82 2.00
CA ILE A 137 -1.07 16.42 1.47
C ILE A 137 -1.15 15.03 0.87
N THR A 138 -0.41 14.82 -0.21
CA THR A 138 -0.26 13.51 -0.83
C THR A 138 1.13 12.97 -0.49
N ASN A 139 1.16 11.83 0.18
CA ASN A 139 2.39 11.14 0.53
C ASN A 139 2.54 9.90 -0.34
N TYR A 140 3.77 9.52 -0.61
CA TYR A 140 4.09 8.45 -1.54
C TYR A 140 4.71 7.26 -0.84
N ILE A 141 4.28 6.07 -1.23
CA ILE A 141 4.86 4.80 -0.81
C ILE A 141 5.12 3.99 -2.07
N THR A 142 6.38 3.62 -2.30
CA THR A 142 6.74 2.81 -3.46
C THR A 142 6.73 1.33 -3.08
N PRO A 143 5.84 0.51 -3.67
CA PRO A 143 5.84 -0.93 -3.42
C PRO A 143 7.16 -1.56 -3.84
N THR A 144 7.68 -2.49 -3.06
CA THR A 144 9.00 -3.06 -3.32
C THR A 144 8.96 -4.48 -3.84
N ASN A 145 8.05 -5.30 -3.35
CA ASN A 145 8.00 -6.70 -3.73
C ASN A 145 6.57 -7.18 -3.91
N ALA A 146 6.39 -8.09 -4.85
CA ALA A 146 5.23 -8.95 -4.84
C ALA A 146 5.41 -10.01 -3.73
N PRO A 147 4.33 -10.49 -3.16
CA PRO A 147 2.99 -10.13 -3.51
C PRO A 147 2.35 -9.19 -2.49
N ALA A 148 1.73 -8.15 -3.01
CA ALA A 148 0.69 -7.50 -2.28
C ALA A 148 -0.53 -8.44 -2.30
N LYS A 149 -1.06 -8.81 -1.17
CA LYS A 149 -2.18 -9.74 -1.11
C LYS A 149 -3.01 -9.61 0.16
N TYR A 150 -4.20 -10.17 0.09
CA TYR A 150 -5.09 -10.23 1.26
C TYR A 150 -4.68 -11.36 2.18
N GLU A 151 -4.48 -11.03 3.45
CA GLU A 151 -4.15 -11.98 4.50
C GLU A 151 -5.04 -11.76 5.72
N LYS A 152 -5.23 -12.80 6.50
CA LYS A 152 -6.06 -12.72 7.70
C LYS A 152 -5.43 -11.77 8.72
N VAL A 153 -6.25 -10.85 9.22
CA VAL A 153 -5.84 -9.91 10.26
C VAL A 153 -5.80 -10.61 11.61
N GLN A 154 -4.74 -10.36 12.38
CA GLN A 154 -4.66 -10.85 13.75
C GLN A 154 -5.55 -9.99 14.67
N ALA A 155 -6.15 -10.61 15.67
CA ALA A 155 -7.12 -9.95 16.54
C ALA A 155 -6.54 -8.82 17.41
N SER A 156 -5.24 -8.75 17.55
CA SER A 156 -4.54 -7.80 18.42
C SER A 156 -4.00 -6.58 17.70
N GLN A 157 -4.67 -6.11 16.71
CA GLN A 157 -4.29 -4.92 15.96
C GLN A 157 -4.42 -3.64 16.78
#